data_ec01556cbd77c4eb7b11659875214a93
#
_entry.id   ec01556cbd77c4eb7b11659875214a93
#
_cell.length_a   1.000
_cell.length_b   1.000
_cell.length_c   1.000
_cell.angle_alpha   90.00
_cell.angle_beta   90.00
_cell.angle_gamma   90.00
#
_symmetry.space_group_name_H-M   'P 1'
#
loop_
_entity.id
_entity.type
_entity.pdbx_description
1 polymer ?
#
loop_
_entity_poly.entity_id
_entity_poly.type
_entity_poly.pdbx_seq_one_letter_code
_entity_poly.pdbx_strand_id
1 'polypeptide(L)'
;MNSIPVMELHSSTEKMITTTQTTCPYCGVGCGVTATVEETALGQKVSVVGDAQHPSNFGKLCIKGSNLADTVGLETRVLHPMLGRKPQREVSSWDAATDLIANKFQHYIDQYGPESIAFYVSGQLLTEDYYVVNKFVKGYLGTANIDTNSRLCICLLYTSDA
;
A
#
# COMPACT_ATOMS: atom_id res chain seq x y z
N MET A 1 14.99 -64.88 -16.17
CA MET A 1 15.47 -63.62 -15.65
C MET A 1 14.55 -62.55 -16.19
N ASN A 2 13.54 -62.16 -15.41
CA ASN A 2 12.58 -61.13 -15.81
C ASN A 2 13.07 -59.77 -15.29
N SER A 3 13.43 -58.90 -16.19
CA SER A 3 13.75 -57.47 -15.86
C SER A 3 12.46 -56.73 -15.57
N ILE A 4 12.36 -56.15 -14.36
CA ILE A 4 11.29 -55.27 -13.94
C ILE A 4 11.53 -53.89 -14.60
N PRO A 5 10.55 -53.29 -15.28
CA PRO A 5 10.70 -51.95 -15.81
C PRO A 5 10.72 -50.94 -14.67
N VAL A 6 11.76 -50.13 -14.59
CA VAL A 6 11.85 -48.96 -13.71
C VAL A 6 10.88 -47.90 -14.27
N MET A 7 9.82 -47.69 -13.53
CA MET A 7 8.84 -46.61 -13.82
C MET A 7 9.51 -45.27 -13.42
N GLU A 8 9.96 -44.51 -14.41
CA GLU A 8 10.39 -43.13 -14.20
C GLU A 8 9.19 -42.28 -13.77
N LEU A 9 9.16 -41.95 -12.49
CA LEU A 9 8.24 -40.94 -11.96
C LEU A 9 8.68 -39.54 -12.48
N HIS A 10 8.10 -39.14 -13.60
CA HIS A 10 8.13 -37.73 -14.00
C HIS A 10 7.24 -36.95 -13.02
N SER A 11 7.84 -36.44 -11.97
CA SER A 11 7.23 -35.40 -11.13
C SER A 11 7.30 -34.08 -11.90
N SER A 12 6.33 -33.84 -12.77
CA SER A 12 6.06 -32.50 -13.28
C SER A 12 5.41 -31.70 -12.17
N THR A 13 6.21 -31.00 -11.38
CA THR A 13 5.72 -29.90 -10.54
C THR A 13 5.26 -28.79 -11.50
N GLU A 14 3.97 -28.79 -11.84
CA GLU A 14 3.36 -27.68 -12.55
C GLU A 14 3.57 -26.44 -11.69
N LYS A 15 4.37 -25.49 -12.19
CA LYS A 15 4.52 -24.18 -11.58
C LYS A 15 3.16 -23.50 -11.63
N MET A 16 2.53 -23.30 -10.48
CA MET A 16 1.33 -22.47 -10.42
C MET A 16 1.74 -21.02 -10.64
N ILE A 17 1.28 -20.47 -11.75
CA ILE A 17 1.47 -19.06 -12.11
C ILE A 17 0.10 -18.39 -12.10
N THR A 18 -0.06 -17.37 -11.26
CA THR A 18 -1.28 -16.55 -11.20
C THR A 18 -0.95 -15.14 -11.65
N THR A 19 -1.75 -14.61 -12.57
CA THR A 19 -1.61 -13.24 -13.06
C THR A 19 -2.87 -12.45 -12.75
N THR A 20 -2.69 -11.24 -12.18
CA THR A 20 -3.78 -10.34 -11.79
C THR A 20 -3.48 -8.93 -12.28
N GLN A 21 -4.47 -8.29 -12.90
CA GLN A 21 -4.43 -6.87 -13.21
C GLN A 21 -4.97 -6.07 -12.01
N THR A 22 -4.26 -5.02 -11.65
CA THR A 22 -4.62 -4.15 -10.51
C THR A 22 -4.07 -2.74 -10.69
N THR A 23 -4.33 -1.88 -9.74
CA THR A 23 -3.85 -0.48 -9.76
C THR A 23 -2.65 -0.33 -8.83
N CYS A 24 -1.66 0.42 -9.27
CA CYS A 24 -0.51 0.81 -8.43
C CYS A 24 -0.98 1.63 -7.23
N PRO A 25 -0.59 1.27 -6.00
CA PRO A 25 -1.11 1.89 -4.77
C PRO A 25 -0.39 3.19 -4.37
N TYR A 26 0.55 3.70 -5.17
CA TYR A 26 1.42 4.79 -4.71
C TYR A 26 0.85 6.19 -4.85
N CYS A 27 0.11 6.48 -5.90
CA CYS A 27 -0.37 7.86 -6.10
C CYS A 27 -1.62 7.93 -6.98
N GLY A 28 -2.22 9.11 -7.05
CA GLY A 28 -3.46 9.40 -7.79
C GLY A 28 -3.37 9.28 -9.32
N VAL A 29 -2.21 8.98 -9.90
CA VAL A 29 -2.11 8.65 -11.34
C VAL A 29 -2.89 7.38 -11.66
N GLY A 30 -2.98 6.44 -10.71
CA GLY A 30 -3.76 5.22 -10.88
C GLY A 30 -3.22 4.32 -11.99
N CYS A 31 -1.90 4.17 -12.09
CA CYS A 31 -1.29 3.32 -13.12
C CYS A 31 -1.77 1.88 -13.02
N GLY A 32 -2.22 1.32 -14.14
CA GLY A 32 -2.52 -0.11 -14.23
C GLY A 32 -1.23 -0.94 -14.23
N VAL A 33 -1.24 -2.00 -13.45
CA VAL A 33 -0.15 -2.97 -13.35
C VAL A 33 -0.67 -4.39 -13.49
N THR A 34 0.17 -5.25 -14.05
CA THR A 34 -0.05 -6.70 -14.10
C THR A 34 0.92 -7.35 -13.15
N ALA A 35 0.41 -7.95 -12.08
CA ALA A 35 1.17 -8.70 -11.10
C ALA A 35 1.12 -10.19 -11.44
N THR A 36 2.27 -10.84 -11.46
CA THR A 36 2.41 -12.29 -11.67
C THR A 36 3.05 -12.90 -10.42
N VAL A 37 2.39 -13.92 -9.88
CA VAL A 37 2.87 -14.70 -8.74
C VAL A 37 3.22 -16.09 -9.23
N GLU A 38 4.45 -16.51 -9.03
CA GLU A 38 4.95 -17.85 -9.30
C GLU A 38 5.21 -18.58 -7.98
N GLU A 39 4.62 -19.75 -7.81
CA GLU A 39 4.97 -20.65 -6.72
C GLU A 39 6.31 -21.33 -7.04
N THR A 40 7.29 -21.18 -6.14
CA THR A 40 8.61 -21.77 -6.29
C THR A 40 8.94 -22.63 -5.07
N ALA A 41 9.95 -23.49 -5.18
CA ALA A 41 10.43 -24.30 -4.05
C ALA A 41 10.96 -23.45 -2.87
N LEU A 42 11.29 -22.17 -3.11
CA LEU A 42 11.78 -21.21 -2.11
C LEU A 42 10.70 -20.25 -1.61
N GLY A 43 9.44 -20.43 -2.02
CA GLY A 43 8.32 -19.55 -1.71
C GLY A 43 7.77 -18.85 -2.96
N GLN A 44 6.97 -17.84 -2.74
CA GLN A 44 6.34 -17.06 -3.82
C GLN A 44 7.31 -16.04 -4.40
N LYS A 45 7.41 -16.00 -5.72
CA LYS A 45 8.09 -14.94 -6.45
C LYS A 45 7.04 -14.04 -7.10
N VAL A 46 7.08 -12.76 -6.77
CA VAL A 46 6.19 -11.74 -7.34
C VAL A 46 6.96 -10.91 -8.37
N SER A 47 6.35 -10.67 -9.51
CA SER A 47 6.82 -9.72 -10.51
C SER A 47 5.70 -8.78 -10.92
N VAL A 48 6.05 -7.53 -11.26
CA VAL A 48 5.07 -6.50 -11.63
C VAL A 48 5.55 -5.80 -12.89
N VAL A 49 4.65 -5.66 -13.86
CA VAL A 49 4.87 -4.88 -15.09
C VAL A 49 3.70 -3.91 -15.30
N GLY A 50 3.91 -2.85 -16.07
CA GLY A 50 2.82 -1.94 -16.43
C GLY A 50 1.83 -2.60 -17.38
N ASP A 51 0.54 -2.36 -17.15
CA ASP A 51 -0.52 -2.81 -18.05
C ASP A 51 -0.56 -1.90 -19.29
N ALA A 52 -0.20 -2.48 -20.44
CA ALA A 52 -0.12 -1.74 -21.70
C ALA A 52 -1.49 -1.25 -22.21
N GLN A 53 -2.58 -1.84 -21.75
CA GLN A 53 -3.93 -1.46 -22.15
C GLN A 53 -4.60 -0.48 -21.18
N HIS A 54 -3.97 -0.23 -20.03
CA HIS A 54 -4.56 0.68 -19.04
C HIS A 54 -4.44 2.14 -19.47
N PRO A 55 -5.55 2.91 -19.46
CA PRO A 55 -5.61 4.26 -20.06
C PRO A 55 -4.79 5.32 -19.34
N SER A 56 -4.42 5.11 -18.07
CA SER A 56 -3.64 6.11 -17.31
C SER A 56 -2.15 6.05 -17.58
N ASN A 57 -1.60 4.90 -17.98
CA ASN A 57 -0.14 4.74 -18.10
C ASN A 57 0.35 3.99 -19.35
N PHE A 58 -0.52 3.30 -20.09
CA PHE A 58 -0.16 2.57 -21.31
C PHE A 58 1.11 1.72 -21.15
N GLY A 59 1.20 0.98 -20.06
CA GLY A 59 2.34 0.13 -19.73
C GLY A 59 3.56 0.84 -19.13
N LYS A 60 3.59 2.18 -19.06
CA LYS A 60 4.71 2.93 -18.49
C LYS A 60 4.56 3.01 -16.97
N LEU A 61 5.68 2.85 -16.26
CA LEU A 61 5.74 2.98 -14.80
C LEU A 61 6.87 3.92 -14.40
N CYS A 62 6.66 4.67 -13.33
CA CYS A 62 7.75 5.38 -12.65
C CYS A 62 8.58 4.39 -11.83
N ILE A 63 9.71 4.85 -11.28
CA ILE A 63 10.62 4.02 -10.48
C ILE A 63 9.92 3.29 -9.31
N LYS A 64 8.90 3.87 -8.69
CA LYS A 64 8.15 3.23 -7.59
C LYS A 64 7.27 2.10 -8.10
N GLY A 65 6.55 2.33 -9.20
CA GLY A 65 5.72 1.30 -9.83
C GLY A 65 6.55 0.14 -10.39
N SER A 66 7.74 0.42 -10.95
CA SER A 66 8.64 -0.61 -11.46
C SER A 66 9.22 -1.51 -10.36
N ASN A 67 9.42 -0.95 -9.16
CA ASN A 67 9.93 -1.70 -7.99
C ASN A 67 8.82 -2.12 -7.02
N LEU A 68 7.56 -2.13 -7.46
CA LEU A 68 6.43 -2.48 -6.60
C LEU A 68 6.56 -3.91 -6.04
N ALA A 69 7.07 -4.84 -6.83
CA ALA A 69 7.28 -6.22 -6.41
C ALA A 69 8.22 -6.35 -5.20
N ASP A 70 9.23 -5.48 -5.09
CA ASP A 70 10.20 -5.49 -3.98
C ASP A 70 9.56 -5.09 -2.64
N THR A 71 8.37 -4.49 -2.68
CA THR A 71 7.61 -4.10 -1.47
C THR A 71 6.66 -5.18 -0.97
N VAL A 72 6.54 -6.29 -1.69
CA VAL A 72 5.70 -7.42 -1.31
C VAL A 72 6.50 -8.34 -0.39
N GLY A 73 6.08 -8.44 0.85
CA GLY A 73 6.71 -9.29 1.86
C GLY A 73 6.16 -8.95 3.25
N LEU A 74 6.17 -9.92 4.14
CA LEU A 74 5.61 -9.77 5.50
C LEU A 74 6.69 -9.66 6.58
N GLU A 75 7.93 -10.02 6.28
CA GLU A 75 9.01 -10.21 7.27
C GLU A 75 9.39 -8.91 7.99
N THR A 76 9.36 -7.77 7.28
CA THR A 76 9.70 -6.46 7.85
C THR A 76 8.50 -5.53 7.99
N ARG A 77 7.30 -6.01 7.67
CA ARG A 77 6.09 -5.22 7.67
C ARG A 77 5.41 -5.24 9.04
N VAL A 78 4.95 -4.08 9.49
CA VAL A 78 4.10 -3.98 10.69
C VAL A 78 2.69 -4.45 10.30
N LEU A 79 2.27 -5.59 10.85
CA LEU A 79 0.99 -6.25 10.50
C LEU A 79 -0.14 -5.88 11.46
N HIS A 80 0.19 -5.39 12.66
CA HIS A 80 -0.77 -5.04 13.69
C HIS A 80 -0.47 -3.66 14.25
N PRO A 81 -1.50 -2.91 14.71
CA PRO A 81 -1.28 -1.68 15.44
C PRO A 81 -0.42 -1.92 16.68
N MET A 82 0.38 -0.93 17.02
CA MET A 82 1.19 -0.96 18.24
C MET A 82 0.88 0.27 19.07
N LEU A 83 0.42 0.06 20.30
CA LEU A 83 0.13 1.13 21.25
C LEU A 83 1.26 1.31 22.26
N GLY A 84 1.39 2.51 22.80
CA GLY A 84 2.41 2.86 23.79
C GLY A 84 3.57 3.69 23.24
N ARG A 85 4.47 4.06 24.13
CA ARG A 85 5.70 4.80 23.80
C ARG A 85 6.88 3.84 23.74
N LYS A 86 7.85 4.13 22.86
CA LYS A 86 9.11 3.38 22.86
C LYS A 86 9.81 3.51 24.23
N PRO A 87 10.39 2.41 24.79
CA PRO A 87 10.49 1.06 24.25
C PRO A 87 9.30 0.12 24.54
N GLN A 88 8.28 0.58 25.27
CA GLN A 88 7.16 -0.23 25.75
C GLN A 88 5.97 -0.23 24.80
N ARG A 89 6.20 -0.44 23.50
CA ARG A 89 5.12 -0.63 22.53
C ARG A 89 4.63 -2.06 22.57
N GLU A 90 3.31 -2.21 22.65
CA GLU A 90 2.63 -3.50 22.65
C GLU A 90 1.72 -3.63 21.43
N VAL A 91 1.64 -4.85 20.90
CA VAL A 91 0.72 -5.17 19.80
C VAL A 91 -0.71 -5.04 20.31
N SER A 92 -1.57 -4.44 19.50
CA SER A 92 -2.97 -4.18 19.84
C SER A 92 -3.89 -4.57 18.70
N SER A 93 -5.21 -4.61 18.97
CA SER A 93 -6.23 -4.74 17.93
C SER A 93 -6.48 -3.41 17.21
N TRP A 94 -7.05 -3.49 16.01
CA TRP A 94 -7.50 -2.30 15.29
C TRP A 94 -8.60 -1.56 16.03
N ASP A 95 -9.53 -2.28 16.67
CA ASP A 95 -10.61 -1.67 17.44
C ASP A 95 -10.05 -0.85 18.60
N ALA A 96 -9.15 -1.41 19.39
CA ALA A 96 -8.51 -0.67 20.49
C ALA A 96 -7.69 0.54 20.00
N ALA A 97 -7.03 0.44 18.86
CA ALA A 97 -6.27 1.54 18.29
C ALA A 97 -7.18 2.67 17.78
N THR A 98 -8.27 2.32 17.08
CA THR A 98 -9.22 3.31 16.57
C THR A 98 -10.04 3.95 17.69
N ASP A 99 -10.43 3.20 18.73
CA ASP A 99 -11.10 3.74 19.91
C ASP A 99 -10.20 4.72 20.66
N LEU A 100 -8.92 4.40 20.81
CA LEU A 100 -7.96 5.33 21.41
C LEU A 100 -7.87 6.65 20.65
N ILE A 101 -7.79 6.58 19.29
CA ILE A 101 -7.72 7.76 18.43
C ILE A 101 -9.02 8.57 18.54
N ALA A 102 -10.19 7.91 18.45
CA ALA A 102 -11.48 8.57 18.54
C ALA A 102 -11.67 9.28 19.88
N ASN A 103 -11.36 8.60 20.98
CA ASN A 103 -11.45 9.19 22.32
C ASN A 103 -10.50 10.39 22.50
N LYS A 104 -9.29 10.33 21.92
CA LYS A 104 -8.35 11.46 21.94
C LYS A 104 -8.86 12.64 21.10
N PHE A 105 -9.37 12.40 19.92
CA PHE A 105 -9.95 13.45 19.08
C PHE A 105 -11.13 14.10 19.79
N GLN A 106 -12.07 13.31 20.33
CA GLN A 106 -13.23 13.82 21.05
C GLN A 106 -12.79 14.68 22.22
N HIS A 107 -11.83 14.22 23.04
CA HIS A 107 -11.30 14.96 24.18
C HIS A 107 -10.74 16.33 23.79
N TYR A 108 -9.93 16.40 22.71
CA TYR A 108 -9.36 17.67 22.29
C TYR A 108 -10.40 18.59 21.63
N ILE A 109 -11.35 18.03 20.90
CA ILE A 109 -12.43 18.81 20.29
C ILE A 109 -13.33 19.41 21.37
N ASP A 110 -13.66 18.65 22.41
CA ASP A 110 -14.48 19.12 23.53
C ASP A 110 -13.80 20.24 24.34
N GLN A 111 -12.46 20.18 24.47
CA GLN A 111 -11.71 21.18 25.24
C GLN A 111 -11.33 22.42 24.42
N TYR A 112 -11.01 22.27 23.17
CA TYR A 112 -10.35 23.32 22.38
C TYR A 112 -11.02 23.59 21.03
N GLY A 113 -12.09 22.86 20.73
CA GLY A 113 -12.80 22.94 19.43
C GLY A 113 -12.13 22.12 18.31
N PRO A 114 -12.84 21.98 17.17
CA PRO A 114 -12.37 21.17 16.04
C PRO A 114 -11.05 21.64 15.43
N GLU A 115 -10.73 22.92 15.55
CA GLU A 115 -9.47 23.50 15.05
C GLU A 115 -8.22 22.99 15.79
N SER A 116 -8.41 22.30 16.93
CA SER A 116 -7.31 21.64 17.65
C SER A 116 -6.78 20.38 16.96
N ILE A 117 -7.51 19.88 15.95
CA ILE A 117 -7.10 18.70 15.17
C ILE A 117 -6.58 19.15 13.81
N ALA A 118 -5.43 18.60 13.41
CA ALA A 118 -4.84 18.82 12.10
C ALA A 118 -4.38 17.53 11.47
N PHE A 119 -4.47 17.46 10.15
CA PHE A 119 -4.03 16.33 9.33
C PHE A 119 -2.89 16.76 8.39
N TYR A 120 -1.80 16.04 8.46
CA TYR A 120 -0.71 16.17 7.49
C TYR A 120 -0.59 14.88 6.72
N VAL A 121 -1.01 14.91 5.46
CA VAL A 121 -1.12 13.71 4.63
C VAL A 121 0.00 13.61 3.60
N SER A 122 0.18 12.45 3.01
CA SER A 122 1.18 12.26 1.95
C SER A 122 0.74 12.91 0.64
N GLY A 123 1.70 13.45 -0.12
CA GLY A 123 1.49 13.84 -1.51
C GLY A 123 1.35 12.67 -2.48
N GLN A 124 1.45 11.44 -1.98
CA GLN A 124 1.42 10.20 -2.76
C GLN A 124 0.34 9.27 -2.24
N LEU A 125 -0.88 9.75 -2.22
CA LEU A 125 -2.08 8.98 -1.90
C LEU A 125 -2.88 8.69 -3.17
N LEU A 126 -3.69 7.66 -3.13
CA LEU A 126 -4.72 7.44 -4.15
C LEU A 126 -5.75 8.56 -4.10
N THR A 127 -6.45 8.77 -5.21
CA THR A 127 -7.51 9.78 -5.29
C THR A 127 -8.61 9.52 -4.25
N GLU A 128 -8.92 8.25 -4.03
CA GLU A 128 -9.91 7.80 -3.06
C GLU A 128 -9.48 8.12 -1.61
N ASP A 129 -8.19 7.98 -1.29
CA ASP A 129 -7.66 8.33 0.03
C ASP A 129 -7.80 9.83 0.30
N TYR A 130 -7.47 10.67 -0.69
CA TYR A 130 -7.68 12.12 -0.59
C TYR A 130 -9.15 12.48 -0.40
N TYR A 131 -10.04 11.81 -1.13
CA TYR A 131 -11.47 12.04 -1.00
C TYR A 131 -11.96 11.70 0.40
N VAL A 132 -11.61 10.52 0.90
CA VAL A 132 -12.04 10.03 2.22
C VAL A 132 -11.51 10.93 3.33
N VAL A 133 -10.21 11.26 3.33
CA VAL A 133 -9.61 12.10 4.37
C VAL A 133 -10.17 13.53 4.34
N ASN A 134 -10.37 14.11 3.17
CA ASN A 134 -10.99 15.45 3.04
C ASN A 134 -12.42 15.46 3.59
N LYS A 135 -13.22 14.46 3.25
CA LYS A 135 -14.59 14.32 3.74
C LYS A 135 -14.61 14.12 5.26
N PHE A 136 -13.70 13.32 5.79
CA PHE A 136 -13.59 13.08 7.22
C PHE A 136 -13.23 14.37 7.97
N VAL A 137 -12.17 15.05 7.55
CA VAL A 137 -11.67 16.25 8.25
C VAL A 137 -12.65 17.41 8.15
N LYS A 138 -13.13 17.73 6.95
CA LYS A 138 -14.01 18.89 6.73
C LYS A 138 -15.47 18.58 7.05
N GLY A 139 -15.95 17.38 6.73
CA GLY A 139 -17.36 17.04 6.86
C GLY A 139 -17.73 16.49 8.24
N TYR A 140 -16.86 15.74 8.89
CA TYR A 140 -17.16 15.10 10.17
C TYR A 140 -16.47 15.78 11.35
N LEU A 141 -15.19 16.13 11.23
CA LEU A 141 -14.49 16.83 12.31
C LEU A 141 -14.77 18.34 12.32
N GLY A 142 -15.14 18.92 11.18
CA GLY A 142 -15.51 20.33 11.08
C GLY A 142 -14.32 21.30 11.10
N THR A 143 -13.12 20.85 10.69
CA THR A 143 -11.93 21.69 10.57
C THR A 143 -11.40 21.74 9.14
N ALA A 144 -10.72 22.81 8.77
CA ALA A 144 -10.01 22.95 7.51
C ALA A 144 -8.52 22.63 7.62
N ASN A 145 -8.04 22.20 8.78
CA ASN A 145 -6.64 21.96 9.08
C ASN A 145 -6.14 20.65 8.45
N ILE A 146 -6.04 20.64 7.13
CA ILE A 146 -5.49 19.53 6.36
C ILE A 146 -4.51 20.06 5.32
N ASP A 147 -3.31 19.51 5.29
CA ASP A 147 -2.29 19.85 4.29
C ASP A 147 -1.48 18.60 3.93
N THR A 148 -0.62 18.73 2.93
CA THR A 148 0.17 17.65 2.36
C THR A 148 1.63 18.05 2.19
N ASN A 149 2.53 17.07 2.17
CA ASN A 149 3.95 17.28 1.88
C ASN A 149 4.27 17.52 0.38
N SER A 150 3.26 17.65 -0.48
CA SER A 150 3.45 17.79 -1.93
C SER A 150 4.37 18.97 -2.31
N ARG A 151 4.36 20.04 -1.53
CA ARG A 151 5.24 21.20 -1.74
C ARG A 151 6.71 20.91 -1.48
N LEU A 152 7.01 19.97 -0.60
CA LEU A 152 8.37 19.58 -0.25
C LEU A 152 8.90 18.46 -1.14
N CYS A 153 8.01 17.74 -1.80
CA CYS A 153 8.32 16.64 -2.71
C CYS A 153 8.46 17.12 -4.15
N ILE A 154 9.27 18.15 -4.37
CA ILE A 154 9.48 18.84 -5.66
C ILE A 154 10.16 17.94 -6.71
N CYS A 155 10.64 16.77 -6.33
CA CYS A 155 11.38 15.85 -7.21
C CYS A 155 10.67 15.52 -8.54
N LEU A 156 9.36 15.62 -8.61
CA LEU A 156 8.61 15.40 -9.85
C LEU A 156 8.62 16.59 -10.80
N LEU A 157 8.80 17.81 -10.31
CA LEU A 157 8.87 19.01 -11.14
C LEU A 157 10.20 19.13 -11.90
N TYR A 158 11.29 18.60 -11.35
CA TYR A 158 12.60 18.61 -12.03
C TYR A 158 12.76 17.51 -13.08
N THR A 159 11.89 16.51 -13.09
CA THR A 159 11.94 15.40 -14.04
C THR A 159 10.90 15.51 -15.16
N SER A 160 10.00 16.49 -15.10
CA SER A 160 8.98 16.70 -16.13
C SER A 160 9.47 17.55 -17.31
N ASP A 161 10.61 18.22 -17.17
CA ASP A 161 11.22 19.05 -18.21
C ASP A 161 12.42 18.37 -18.92
N ALA A 162 12.57 17.06 -18.78
CA ALA A 162 13.61 16.29 -19.43
C ALA A 162 13.06 15.44 -20.59
#